data_a7246f32e614c5c83ea676588e2fdde4
#
_entry.id   a7246f32e614c5c83ea676588e2fdde4
#
_cell.length_a   1.000
_cell.length_b   1.000
_cell.length_c   1.000
_cell.angle_alpha   90.00
_cell.angle_beta   90.00
_cell.angle_gamma   90.00
#
_symmetry.space_group_name_H-M   'P 1'
#
loop_
_entity.id
_entity.type
_entity.pdbx_description
1 polymer ?
#
loop_
_entity_poly.entity_id
_entity_poly.type
_entity_poly.pdbx_seq_one_letter_code
_entity_poly.pdbx_strand_id
1 'polypeptide(L)'
;MNKNVFIMDHPLIQHKLSILRDEKTGSKQFRELISEIAMLMCYESTRDLPLVEVDTKTPLAVAKTKVLSGRKMAFVPILRAGLGMVDGVLSLIPAARVGHIGMYRDPETVKPVPYYCKLPSDISQREVIVLDPMLATGGSAIDAISQIKTYNPKSIKFMGIIAAPEGLEALTTAHPDVDVYCAALDEKLNEHSYIVPGLGDAGDRIFGTK
;
A
#
# COMPACT_ATOMS: atom_id res chain seq x y z
N MET A 1 -15.50 -8.95 10.64
CA MET A 1 -14.49 -8.11 9.95
C MET A 1 -14.70 -6.66 10.37
N ASN A 2 -13.63 -5.95 10.70
CA ASN A 2 -13.71 -4.51 10.96
C ASN A 2 -14.23 -3.79 9.71
N LYS A 3 -15.05 -2.75 9.90
CA LYS A 3 -15.65 -2.00 8.78
C LYS A 3 -14.64 -1.37 7.82
N ASN A 4 -13.37 -1.26 8.22
CA ASN A 4 -12.30 -0.57 7.50
C ASN A 4 -11.29 -1.54 6.87
N VAL A 5 -11.66 -2.81 6.70
CA VAL A 5 -10.78 -3.84 6.09
C VAL A 5 -11.41 -4.36 4.81
N PHE A 6 -10.65 -4.25 3.72
CA PHE A 6 -11.06 -4.61 2.37
C PHE A 6 -10.10 -5.65 1.81
N ILE A 7 -10.56 -6.91 1.73
CA ILE A 7 -9.82 -7.99 1.06
C ILE A 7 -10.32 -8.08 -0.37
N MET A 8 -9.40 -7.96 -1.32
CA MET A 8 -9.73 -7.90 -2.74
C MET A 8 -9.79 -9.30 -3.35
N ASP A 9 -10.95 -9.67 -3.86
CA ASP A 9 -11.23 -11.00 -4.44
C ASP A 9 -11.26 -11.01 -5.98
N HIS A 10 -10.83 -9.90 -6.62
CA HIS A 10 -10.85 -9.78 -8.06
C HIS A 10 -10.02 -10.88 -8.74
N PRO A 11 -10.56 -11.63 -9.75
CA PRO A 11 -9.89 -12.78 -10.35
C PRO A 11 -8.49 -12.49 -10.91
N LEU A 12 -8.25 -11.31 -11.49
CA LEU A 12 -6.93 -10.94 -11.98
C LEU A 12 -5.92 -10.74 -10.85
N ILE A 13 -6.33 -10.19 -9.71
CA ILE A 13 -5.47 -10.05 -8.54
C ILE A 13 -5.12 -11.43 -8.00
N GLN A 14 -6.11 -12.30 -7.84
CA GLN A 14 -5.90 -13.66 -7.34
C GLN A 14 -5.01 -14.50 -8.25
N HIS A 15 -5.19 -14.40 -9.57
CA HIS A 15 -4.32 -15.07 -10.54
C HIS A 15 -2.86 -14.61 -10.43
N LYS A 16 -2.64 -13.29 -10.40
CA LYS A 16 -1.29 -12.72 -10.27
C LYS A 16 -0.65 -13.07 -8.91
N LEU A 17 -1.44 -13.07 -7.86
CA LEU A 17 -1.00 -13.47 -6.53
C LEU A 17 -0.56 -14.95 -6.48
N SER A 18 -1.26 -15.84 -7.18
CA SER A 18 -0.86 -17.26 -7.27
C SER A 18 0.52 -17.41 -7.91
N ILE A 19 0.81 -16.66 -8.98
CA ILE A 19 2.13 -16.68 -9.62
C ILE A 19 3.18 -16.02 -8.71
N LEU A 20 2.83 -14.92 -8.03
CA LEU A 20 3.72 -14.21 -7.11
C LEU A 20 4.20 -15.10 -5.96
N ARG A 21 3.32 -15.97 -5.45
CA ARG A 21 3.60 -16.89 -4.35
C ARG A 21 4.55 -18.02 -4.73
N ASP A 22 4.59 -18.43 -6.01
CA ASP A 22 5.42 -19.55 -6.46
C ASP A 22 6.91 -19.27 -6.15
N GLU A 23 7.56 -20.23 -5.49
CA GLU A 23 8.99 -20.15 -5.15
C GLU A 23 9.90 -20.02 -6.37
N LYS A 24 9.44 -20.51 -7.55
CA LYS A 24 10.17 -20.45 -8.81
C LYS A 24 10.05 -19.09 -9.51
N THR A 25 9.19 -18.20 -9.05
CA THR A 25 9.04 -16.86 -9.63
C THR A 25 10.30 -16.04 -9.35
N GLY A 26 11.08 -15.80 -10.39
CA GLY A 26 12.32 -15.05 -10.30
C GLY A 26 12.10 -13.55 -10.03
N SER A 27 13.13 -12.85 -9.52
CA SER A 27 13.04 -11.46 -9.06
C SER A 27 12.51 -10.47 -10.10
N LYS A 28 12.80 -10.67 -11.40
CA LYS A 28 12.22 -9.81 -12.46
C LYS A 28 10.70 -9.93 -12.49
N GLN A 29 10.20 -11.15 -12.64
CA GLN A 29 8.77 -11.41 -12.71
C GLN A 29 8.05 -11.04 -11.40
N PHE A 30 8.72 -11.27 -10.26
CA PHE A 30 8.19 -10.88 -8.95
C PHE A 30 7.95 -9.36 -8.87
N ARG A 31 8.90 -8.52 -9.33
CA ARG A 31 8.74 -7.06 -9.39
C ARG A 31 7.59 -6.64 -10.31
N GLU A 32 7.50 -7.26 -11.49
CA GLU A 32 6.43 -6.98 -12.44
C GLU A 32 5.06 -7.28 -11.82
N LEU A 33 4.91 -8.44 -11.17
CA LEU A 33 3.66 -8.83 -10.52
C LEU A 33 3.30 -7.94 -9.32
N ILE A 34 4.28 -7.56 -8.47
CA ILE A 34 4.06 -6.60 -7.38
C ILE A 34 3.52 -5.27 -7.91
N SER A 35 4.12 -4.75 -8.97
CA SER A 35 3.69 -3.50 -9.61
C SER A 35 2.28 -3.60 -10.19
N GLU A 36 1.98 -4.69 -10.90
CA GLU A 36 0.66 -4.93 -11.51
C GLU A 36 -0.44 -5.11 -10.46
N ILE A 37 -0.17 -5.87 -9.39
CA ILE A 37 -1.12 -6.04 -8.28
C ILE A 37 -1.34 -4.69 -7.60
N ALA A 38 -0.27 -3.93 -7.31
CA ALA A 38 -0.37 -2.60 -6.69
C ALA A 38 -1.21 -1.62 -7.53
N MET A 39 -1.08 -1.65 -8.85
CA MET A 39 -1.90 -0.85 -9.76
C MET A 39 -3.38 -1.22 -9.65
N LEU A 40 -3.72 -2.51 -9.70
CA LEU A 40 -5.10 -2.98 -9.58
C LEU A 40 -5.70 -2.64 -8.20
N MET A 41 -4.93 -2.80 -7.14
CA MET A 41 -5.33 -2.44 -5.78
C MET A 41 -5.52 -0.93 -5.64
N CYS A 42 -4.68 -0.12 -6.27
CA CYS A 42 -4.81 1.34 -6.28
C CYS A 42 -6.12 1.76 -6.95
N TYR A 43 -6.51 1.12 -8.05
CA TYR A 43 -7.79 1.36 -8.70
C TYR A 43 -8.97 1.15 -7.73
N GLU A 44 -8.96 0.06 -6.98
CA GLU A 44 -10.03 -0.22 -6.00
C GLU A 44 -9.97 0.71 -4.78
N SER A 45 -8.79 0.96 -4.22
CA SER A 45 -8.64 1.81 -3.03
C SER A 45 -8.94 3.29 -3.27
N THR A 46 -9.07 3.69 -4.53
CA THR A 46 -9.42 5.07 -4.94
C THR A 46 -10.86 5.22 -5.44
N ARG A 47 -11.70 4.20 -5.28
CA ARG A 47 -13.09 4.18 -5.74
C ARG A 47 -13.97 5.27 -5.10
N ASP A 48 -13.62 5.72 -3.92
CA ASP A 48 -14.31 6.75 -3.13
C ASP A 48 -13.87 8.19 -3.43
N LEU A 49 -12.94 8.38 -4.38
CA LEU A 49 -12.47 9.73 -4.73
C LEU A 49 -13.64 10.57 -5.28
N PRO A 50 -13.84 11.78 -4.72
CA PRO A 50 -14.94 12.63 -5.13
C PRO A 50 -14.69 13.25 -6.52
N LEU A 51 -15.79 13.38 -7.26
CA LEU A 51 -15.83 14.00 -8.58
C LEU A 51 -16.54 15.33 -8.52
N VAL A 52 -16.13 16.28 -9.35
CA VAL A 52 -16.83 17.53 -9.63
C VAL A 52 -17.21 17.60 -11.10
N GLU A 53 -18.37 18.21 -11.37
CA GLU A 53 -18.82 18.44 -12.74
C GLU A 53 -18.16 19.71 -13.30
N VAL A 54 -17.69 19.62 -14.53
CA VAL A 54 -17.08 20.72 -15.28
C VAL A 54 -17.59 20.75 -16.72
N ASP A 55 -17.57 21.93 -17.33
CA ASP A 55 -17.85 22.08 -18.75
C ASP A 55 -16.59 21.74 -19.56
N THR A 56 -16.67 20.73 -20.39
CA THR A 56 -15.59 20.28 -21.29
C THR A 56 -15.98 20.54 -22.73
N LYS A 57 -15.18 21.33 -23.44
CA LYS A 57 -15.36 21.55 -24.88
C LYS A 57 -14.83 20.34 -25.64
N THR A 58 -15.76 19.60 -26.25
CA THR A 58 -15.45 18.50 -27.16
C THR A 58 -15.33 19.00 -28.60
N PRO A 59 -14.87 18.20 -29.55
CA PRO A 59 -14.86 18.59 -30.97
C PRO A 59 -16.23 18.93 -31.54
N LEU A 60 -17.34 18.48 -30.94
CA LEU A 60 -18.70 18.67 -31.45
C LEU A 60 -19.54 19.63 -30.63
N ALA A 61 -19.36 19.69 -29.30
CA ALA A 61 -20.21 20.48 -28.41
C ALA A 61 -19.55 20.70 -27.03
N VAL A 62 -20.20 21.48 -26.16
CA VAL A 62 -19.85 21.52 -24.74
C VAL A 62 -20.59 20.38 -24.02
N ALA A 63 -19.84 19.54 -23.29
CA ALA A 63 -20.35 18.44 -22.51
C ALA A 63 -20.15 18.69 -21.00
N LYS A 64 -21.10 18.28 -20.18
CA LYS A 64 -20.93 18.19 -18.73
C LYS A 64 -20.14 16.91 -18.42
N THR A 65 -18.92 17.03 -17.90
CA THR A 65 -18.04 15.92 -17.59
C THR A 65 -17.65 15.94 -16.13
N LYS A 66 -17.13 14.80 -15.64
CA LYS A 66 -16.70 14.66 -14.25
C LYS A 66 -15.18 14.54 -14.19
N VAL A 67 -14.56 15.33 -13.33
CA VAL A 67 -13.13 15.27 -13.02
C VAL A 67 -12.92 15.08 -11.53
N LEU A 68 -11.75 14.56 -11.13
CA LEU A 68 -11.41 14.46 -9.71
C LEU A 68 -11.44 15.85 -9.08
N SER A 69 -12.01 15.96 -7.88
CA SER A 69 -12.23 17.24 -7.19
C SER A 69 -10.98 17.92 -6.62
N GLY A 70 -9.86 17.86 -7.34
CA GLY A 70 -8.60 18.52 -6.97
C GLY A 70 -7.91 17.94 -5.73
N ARG A 71 -8.33 16.77 -5.24
CA ARG A 71 -7.66 16.09 -4.14
C ARG A 71 -6.28 15.63 -4.59
N LYS A 72 -5.29 16.07 -3.82
CA LYS A 72 -3.90 15.71 -4.06
C LYS A 72 -3.61 14.40 -3.35
N MET A 73 -3.04 13.43 -4.05
CA MET A 73 -2.64 12.15 -3.48
C MET A 73 -1.13 12.12 -3.19
N ALA A 74 -0.76 11.33 -2.21
CA ALA A 74 0.63 10.95 -1.97
C ALA A 74 0.71 9.45 -1.65
N PHE A 75 1.71 8.79 -2.22
CA PHE A 75 2.09 7.42 -1.89
C PHE A 75 3.30 7.44 -0.98
N VAL A 76 3.27 6.63 0.06
CA VAL A 76 4.37 6.54 1.03
C VAL A 76 4.76 5.07 1.21
N PRO A 77 5.71 4.56 0.40
CA PRO A 77 6.24 3.23 0.59
C PRO A 77 7.05 3.16 1.89
N ILE A 78 6.87 2.05 2.63
CA ILE A 78 7.75 1.65 3.72
C ILE A 78 8.97 0.97 3.09
N LEU A 79 10.14 1.56 3.29
CA LEU A 79 11.38 1.06 2.73
C LEU A 79 11.78 -0.25 3.44
N ARG A 80 12.32 -1.24 2.72
CA ARG A 80 12.68 -1.26 1.29
C ARG A 80 11.54 -1.82 0.42
N ALA A 81 10.79 -2.83 0.90
CA ALA A 81 9.86 -3.65 0.12
C ALA A 81 8.74 -2.85 -0.55
N GLY A 82 8.23 -1.80 0.12
CA GLY A 82 7.18 -0.93 -0.43
C GLY A 82 7.55 -0.23 -1.75
N LEU A 83 8.86 -0.07 -2.04
CA LEU A 83 9.32 0.50 -3.31
C LEU A 83 8.83 -0.29 -4.53
N GLY A 84 8.70 -1.62 -4.42
CA GLY A 84 8.21 -2.44 -5.51
C GLY A 84 6.78 -2.11 -5.97
N MET A 85 5.99 -1.46 -5.13
CA MET A 85 4.61 -1.09 -5.44
C MET A 85 4.50 0.29 -6.14
N VAL A 86 5.54 1.14 -6.05
CA VAL A 86 5.46 2.56 -6.42
C VAL A 86 5.18 2.76 -7.91
N ASP A 87 5.88 2.05 -8.79
CA ASP A 87 5.71 2.20 -10.23
C ASP A 87 4.28 1.83 -10.68
N GLY A 88 3.70 0.79 -10.07
CA GLY A 88 2.33 0.38 -10.35
C GLY A 88 1.31 1.46 -10.00
N VAL A 89 1.39 2.04 -8.82
CA VAL A 89 0.44 3.09 -8.40
C VAL A 89 0.65 4.40 -9.16
N LEU A 90 1.90 4.76 -9.50
CA LEU A 90 2.20 5.95 -10.30
C LEU A 90 1.77 5.81 -11.75
N SER A 91 1.76 4.60 -12.31
CA SER A 91 1.23 4.37 -13.67
C SER A 91 -0.26 4.72 -13.76
N LEU A 92 -1.00 4.54 -12.66
CA LEU A 92 -2.43 4.88 -12.59
C LEU A 92 -2.65 6.36 -12.19
N ILE A 93 -1.86 6.88 -11.25
CA ILE A 93 -1.99 8.27 -10.75
C ILE A 93 -0.65 9.01 -10.87
N PRO A 94 -0.23 9.37 -12.09
CA PRO A 94 1.11 9.93 -12.33
C PRO A 94 1.33 11.31 -11.70
N ALA A 95 0.27 12.02 -11.34
CA ALA A 95 0.34 13.32 -10.65
C ALA A 95 0.51 13.21 -9.12
N ALA A 96 0.44 11.99 -8.56
CA ALA A 96 0.67 11.78 -7.14
C ALA A 96 2.11 12.09 -6.75
N ARG A 97 2.32 12.55 -5.52
CA ARG A 97 3.67 12.70 -4.96
C ARG A 97 4.06 11.45 -4.19
N VAL A 98 5.36 11.22 -4.09
CA VAL A 98 5.90 10.10 -3.34
C VAL A 98 6.71 10.63 -2.16
N GLY A 99 6.35 10.21 -0.95
CA GLY A 99 7.20 10.32 0.23
C GLY A 99 7.84 8.96 0.52
N HIS A 100 8.81 8.91 1.43
CA HIS A 100 9.45 7.66 1.81
C HIS A 100 9.62 7.61 3.32
N ILE A 101 9.33 6.45 3.91
CA ILE A 101 9.62 6.14 5.30
C ILE A 101 10.49 4.89 5.35
N GLY A 102 11.66 5.00 5.99
CA GLY A 102 12.54 3.89 6.27
C GLY A 102 12.43 3.48 7.74
N MET A 103 12.13 2.20 7.94
CA MET A 103 12.03 1.58 9.27
C MET A 103 13.03 0.42 9.32
N TYR A 104 13.77 0.28 10.42
CA TYR A 104 14.47 -0.95 10.70
C TYR A 104 14.02 -1.49 12.05
N ARG A 105 14.17 -2.77 12.22
CA ARG A 105 13.87 -3.41 13.50
C ARG A 105 15.15 -3.38 14.35
N ASP A 106 15.09 -2.69 15.49
CA ASP A 106 16.19 -2.67 16.44
C ASP A 106 16.50 -4.10 16.91
N PRO A 107 17.76 -4.58 16.80
CA PRO A 107 18.09 -5.96 17.10
C PRO A 107 17.99 -6.31 18.58
N GLU A 108 18.09 -5.34 19.49
CA GLU A 108 18.02 -5.56 20.94
C GLU A 108 16.59 -5.48 21.46
N THR A 109 15.84 -4.46 21.03
CA THR A 109 14.48 -4.19 21.52
C THR A 109 13.40 -4.80 20.65
N VAL A 110 13.76 -5.27 19.43
CA VAL A 110 12.86 -5.78 18.39
C VAL A 110 11.80 -4.74 17.96
N LYS A 111 11.93 -3.49 18.40
CA LYS A 111 11.02 -2.40 18.05
C LYS A 111 11.40 -1.77 16.71
N PRO A 112 10.43 -1.36 15.91
CA PRO A 112 10.68 -0.57 14.71
C PRO A 112 11.27 0.79 15.10
N VAL A 113 12.34 1.18 14.41
CA VAL A 113 12.98 2.50 14.58
C VAL A 113 13.03 3.20 13.24
N PRO A 114 12.49 4.43 13.13
CA PRO A 114 12.58 5.20 11.91
C PRO A 114 14.02 5.69 11.70
N TYR A 115 14.61 5.38 10.53
CA TYR A 115 15.91 5.91 10.14
C TYR A 115 15.82 6.92 9.00
N TYR A 116 14.69 7.02 8.34
CA TYR A 116 14.46 7.93 7.24
C TYR A 116 12.99 8.31 7.14
N CYS A 117 12.70 9.60 7.01
CA CYS A 117 11.37 10.12 6.73
C CYS A 117 11.48 11.36 5.84
N LYS A 118 11.02 11.26 4.61
CA LYS A 118 10.94 12.39 3.67
C LYS A 118 9.57 12.39 3.03
N LEU A 119 8.72 13.33 3.45
CA LEU A 119 7.35 13.49 2.95
C LEU A 119 7.21 14.76 2.10
N PRO A 120 6.22 14.82 1.19
CA PRO A 120 5.89 16.05 0.48
C PRO A 120 5.60 17.21 1.45
N SER A 121 6.09 18.40 1.17
CA SER A 121 5.92 19.57 2.04
C SER A 121 4.45 19.98 2.25
N ASP A 122 3.57 19.60 1.32
CA ASP A 122 2.11 19.83 1.37
C ASP A 122 1.32 18.58 1.74
N ILE A 123 1.93 17.64 2.50
CA ILE A 123 1.30 16.37 2.90
C ILE A 123 -0.02 16.58 3.66
N SER A 124 -0.13 17.67 4.42
CA SER A 124 -1.36 18.04 5.15
C SER A 124 -2.57 18.35 4.22
N GLN A 125 -2.31 18.57 2.94
CA GLN A 125 -3.35 18.79 1.93
C GLN A 125 -3.65 17.53 1.12
N ARG A 126 -3.00 16.39 1.42
CA ARG A 126 -3.05 15.17 0.62
C ARG A 126 -3.79 14.05 1.31
N GLU A 127 -4.38 13.19 0.50
CA GLU A 127 -4.75 11.84 0.90
C GLU A 127 -3.53 10.95 0.73
N VAL A 128 -3.21 10.16 1.74
CA VAL A 128 -2.00 9.34 1.78
C VAL A 128 -2.38 7.87 1.66
N ILE A 129 -1.69 7.14 0.78
CA ILE A 129 -1.72 5.68 0.78
C ILE A 129 -0.33 5.18 1.14
N VAL A 130 -0.25 4.49 2.28
CA VAL A 130 0.96 3.82 2.75
C VAL A 130 1.08 2.48 2.04
N LEU A 131 2.25 2.16 1.51
CA LEU A 131 2.52 0.98 0.70
C LEU A 131 3.52 0.06 1.41
N ASP A 132 3.10 -1.18 1.67
CA ASP A 132 3.99 -2.24 2.14
C ASP A 132 3.45 -3.59 1.65
N PRO A 133 4.18 -4.40 0.89
CA PRO A 133 3.66 -5.65 0.35
C PRO A 133 3.26 -6.67 1.42
N MET A 134 3.75 -6.56 2.65
CA MET A 134 3.52 -7.56 3.70
C MET A 134 3.08 -6.92 5.02
N LEU A 135 1.85 -7.19 5.46
CA LEU A 135 1.37 -6.86 6.78
C LEU A 135 1.49 -8.08 7.71
N ALA A 136 2.69 -8.34 8.23
CA ALA A 136 2.97 -9.49 9.10
C ALA A 136 2.56 -9.23 10.56
N THR A 137 3.43 -8.63 11.37
CA THR A 137 3.13 -8.28 12.76
C THR A 137 2.42 -6.93 12.91
N GLY A 138 2.42 -6.11 11.85
CA GLY A 138 1.86 -4.75 11.85
C GLY A 138 2.80 -3.66 12.39
N GLY A 139 3.88 -3.99 13.08
CA GLY A 139 4.72 -2.99 13.77
C GLY A 139 5.22 -1.87 12.85
N SER A 140 5.83 -2.20 11.71
CA SER A 140 6.33 -1.19 10.76
C SER A 140 5.21 -0.30 10.20
N ALA A 141 4.05 -0.88 9.89
CA ALA A 141 2.90 -0.13 9.38
C ALA A 141 2.34 0.82 10.45
N ILE A 142 2.20 0.34 11.70
CA ILE A 142 1.71 1.13 12.83
C ILE A 142 2.61 2.35 13.07
N ASP A 143 3.92 2.15 13.15
CA ASP A 143 4.85 3.24 13.45
C ASP A 143 4.98 4.22 12.27
N ALA A 144 5.01 3.72 11.02
CA ALA A 144 4.99 4.57 9.84
C ALA A 144 3.74 5.45 9.80
N ILE A 145 2.56 4.88 10.04
CA ILE A 145 1.29 5.62 10.06
C ILE A 145 1.27 6.61 11.23
N SER A 146 1.74 6.21 12.42
CA SER A 146 1.87 7.11 13.58
C SER A 146 2.73 8.33 13.24
N GLN A 147 3.85 8.11 12.56
CA GLN A 147 4.73 9.20 12.13
C GLN A 147 4.07 10.08 11.07
N ILE A 148 3.40 9.51 10.07
CA ILE A 148 2.69 10.29 9.04
C ILE A 148 1.58 11.15 9.68
N LYS A 149 0.87 10.64 10.67
CA LYS A 149 -0.18 11.38 11.40
C LYS A 149 0.33 12.66 12.06
N THR A 150 1.60 12.73 12.46
CA THR A 150 2.19 13.96 13.02
C THR A 150 2.23 15.13 12.02
N TYR A 151 2.13 14.84 10.73
CA TYR A 151 2.07 15.85 9.65
C TYR A 151 0.64 16.22 9.25
N ASN A 152 -0.38 15.69 9.94
CA ASN A 152 -1.80 15.98 9.73
C ASN A 152 -2.29 15.84 8.29
N PRO A 153 -2.10 14.70 7.59
CA PRO A 153 -2.67 14.47 6.27
C PRO A 153 -4.21 14.47 6.33
N LYS A 154 -4.87 14.65 5.19
CA LYS A 154 -6.34 14.63 5.12
C LYS A 154 -6.95 13.28 5.47
N SER A 155 -6.33 12.23 4.99
CA SER A 155 -6.71 10.85 5.29
C SER A 155 -5.49 9.94 5.07
N ILE A 156 -5.54 8.77 5.67
CA ILE A 156 -4.53 7.73 5.47
C ILE A 156 -5.26 6.42 5.14
N LYS A 157 -4.79 5.75 4.10
CA LYS A 157 -5.10 4.35 3.78
C LYS A 157 -3.82 3.53 3.84
N PHE A 158 -3.94 2.26 4.16
CA PHE A 158 -2.85 1.29 4.05
C PHE A 158 -3.16 0.31 2.91
N MET A 159 -2.17 -0.03 2.11
CA MET A 159 -2.30 -0.98 1.02
C MET A 159 -1.17 -2.01 1.08
N GLY A 160 -1.55 -3.27 1.36
CA GLY A 160 -0.64 -4.42 1.44
C GLY A 160 -1.04 -5.54 0.49
N ILE A 161 -0.09 -6.30 -0.05
CA ILE A 161 -0.42 -7.40 -0.96
C ILE A 161 -0.92 -8.60 -0.16
N ILE A 162 -0.20 -9.02 0.86
CA ILE A 162 -0.65 -10.06 1.79
C ILE A 162 -0.64 -9.58 3.23
N ALA A 163 -1.57 -10.08 4.02
CA ALA A 163 -1.66 -9.79 5.45
C ALA A 163 -1.79 -11.08 6.27
N ALA A 164 -1.31 -11.05 7.51
CA ALA A 164 -1.67 -12.03 8.53
C ALA A 164 -2.77 -11.45 9.44
N PRO A 165 -3.63 -12.28 10.03
CA PRO A 165 -4.66 -11.85 10.97
C PRO A 165 -4.09 -11.01 12.13
N GLU A 166 -2.94 -11.42 12.66
CA GLU A 166 -2.25 -10.76 13.78
C GLU A 166 -1.85 -9.32 13.42
N GLY A 167 -1.27 -9.11 12.23
CA GLY A 167 -0.88 -7.78 11.76
C GLY A 167 -2.07 -6.90 11.44
N LEU A 168 -3.13 -7.49 10.90
CA LEU A 168 -4.36 -6.79 10.60
C LEU A 168 -5.06 -6.32 11.87
N GLU A 169 -5.16 -7.18 12.89
CA GLU A 169 -5.72 -6.85 14.20
C GLU A 169 -4.90 -5.75 14.89
N ALA A 170 -3.56 -5.88 14.90
CA ALA A 170 -2.67 -4.89 15.49
C ALA A 170 -2.83 -3.51 14.82
N LEU A 171 -2.82 -3.46 13.48
CA LEU A 171 -2.94 -2.23 12.73
C LEU A 171 -4.30 -1.56 12.93
N THR A 172 -5.39 -2.30 12.84
CA THR A 172 -6.76 -1.76 12.99
C THR A 172 -7.09 -1.36 14.43
N THR A 173 -6.42 -1.97 15.42
CA THR A 173 -6.52 -1.57 16.83
C THR A 173 -5.78 -0.27 17.09
N ALA A 174 -4.55 -0.14 16.57
CA ALA A 174 -3.74 1.06 16.75
C ALA A 174 -4.27 2.27 15.96
N HIS A 175 -4.83 2.02 14.77
CA HIS A 175 -5.32 3.04 13.84
C HIS A 175 -6.71 2.70 13.29
N PRO A 176 -7.77 2.79 14.11
CA PRO A 176 -9.14 2.42 13.72
C PRO A 176 -9.75 3.36 12.66
N ASP A 177 -9.12 4.49 12.41
CA ASP A 177 -9.47 5.50 11.40
C ASP A 177 -8.79 5.28 10.03
N VAL A 178 -7.97 4.23 9.90
CA VAL A 178 -7.25 3.92 8.66
C VAL A 178 -7.93 2.77 7.94
N ASP A 179 -8.28 2.98 6.68
CA ASP A 179 -8.76 1.92 5.81
C ASP A 179 -7.61 1.03 5.34
N VAL A 180 -7.76 -0.28 5.48
CA VAL A 180 -6.75 -1.29 5.16
C VAL A 180 -7.19 -2.11 3.96
N TYR A 181 -6.41 -2.07 2.89
CA TYR A 181 -6.64 -2.81 1.66
C TYR A 181 -5.58 -3.91 1.51
N CYS A 182 -6.01 -5.16 1.34
CA CYS A 182 -5.12 -6.30 1.12
C CYS A 182 -5.60 -7.15 -0.07
N ALA A 183 -4.65 -7.69 -0.86
CA ALA A 183 -5.01 -8.62 -1.92
C ALA A 183 -5.33 -10.01 -1.38
N ALA A 184 -4.73 -10.41 -0.25
CA ALA A 184 -5.12 -11.61 0.47
C ALA A 184 -4.89 -11.47 1.99
N LEU A 185 -5.73 -12.17 2.75
CA LEU A 185 -5.54 -12.46 4.16
C LEU A 185 -5.13 -13.93 4.28
N ASP A 186 -3.91 -14.16 4.77
CA ASP A 186 -3.35 -15.50 4.95
C ASP A 186 -3.74 -16.10 6.31
N GLU A 187 -3.25 -17.30 6.62
CA GLU A 187 -3.76 -18.07 7.77
C GLU A 187 -3.25 -17.54 9.12
N LYS A 188 -1.93 -17.28 9.21
CA LYS A 188 -1.26 -16.90 10.47
C LYS A 188 0.19 -16.46 10.24
N LEU A 189 0.85 -16.06 11.32
CA LEU A 189 2.31 -15.98 11.40
C LEU A 189 2.92 -17.30 11.92
N ASN A 190 4.11 -17.66 11.41
CA ASN A 190 4.90 -18.72 12.00
C ASN A 190 5.75 -18.22 13.20
N GLU A 191 6.54 -19.11 13.82
CA GLU A 191 7.41 -18.82 14.96
C GLU A 191 8.49 -17.74 14.67
N HIS A 192 8.82 -17.53 13.40
CA HIS A 192 9.76 -16.50 12.94
C HIS A 192 9.06 -15.22 12.43
N SER A 193 7.76 -15.06 12.69
CA SER A 193 6.93 -13.94 12.23
C SER A 193 6.79 -13.81 10.71
N TYR A 194 6.97 -14.89 9.96
CA TYR A 194 6.63 -14.94 8.53
C TYR A 194 5.15 -15.29 8.35
N ILE A 195 4.52 -14.67 7.35
CA ILE A 195 3.16 -14.98 6.93
C ILE A 195 3.12 -16.38 6.31
N VAL A 196 2.14 -17.19 6.69
CA VAL A 196 1.93 -18.55 6.18
C VAL A 196 0.51 -18.67 5.62
N PRO A 197 0.36 -19.19 4.36
CA PRO A 197 1.37 -19.73 3.45
C PRO A 197 2.35 -18.69 2.89
N GLY A 198 1.96 -17.40 2.83
CA GLY A 198 2.85 -16.30 2.51
C GLY A 198 3.38 -16.26 1.07
N LEU A 199 4.48 -15.57 0.91
CA LEU A 199 5.26 -15.47 -0.34
C LEU A 199 6.78 -15.35 -0.07
N GLY A 200 7.24 -15.70 1.14
CA GLY A 200 8.62 -15.50 1.57
C GLY A 200 8.91 -14.06 2.00
N ASP A 201 10.17 -13.64 1.94
CA ASP A 201 10.56 -12.25 2.17
C ASP A 201 10.38 -11.43 0.89
N ALA A 202 9.43 -10.49 0.90
CA ALA A 202 9.13 -9.68 -0.27
C ALA A 202 10.31 -8.78 -0.66
N GLY A 203 11.03 -8.22 0.31
CA GLY A 203 12.19 -7.37 0.04
C GLY A 203 13.30 -8.13 -0.67
N ASP A 204 13.67 -9.30 -0.17
CA ASP A 204 14.68 -10.14 -0.77
C ASP A 204 14.27 -10.63 -2.17
N ARG A 205 13.00 -11.01 -2.36
CA ARG A 205 12.48 -11.43 -3.66
C ARG A 205 12.41 -10.28 -4.67
N ILE A 206 12.06 -9.06 -4.24
CA ILE A 206 12.04 -7.85 -5.09
C ILE A 206 13.46 -7.50 -5.54
N PHE A 207 14.42 -7.49 -4.61
CA PHE A 207 15.76 -6.96 -4.86
C PHE A 207 16.79 -8.02 -5.19
N GLY A 208 16.47 -9.31 -5.02
CA GLY A 208 17.39 -10.42 -5.30
C GLY A 208 18.56 -10.44 -4.30
N THR A 209 18.27 -10.18 -3.01
CA THR A 209 19.31 -10.07 -1.96
C THR A 209 19.56 -11.37 -1.21
N LYS A 210 18.95 -12.46 -1.62
CA LYS A 210 19.26 -13.84 -1.21
C LYS A 210 19.47 -14.72 -2.41
#